data_0d2cf7f20bd1cd3519873efc423359bb
#
_entry.id   0d2cf7f20bd1cd3519873efc423359bb
#
_cell.length_a   1.000
_cell.length_b   1.000
_cell.length_c   1.000
_cell.angle_alpha   90.00
_cell.angle_beta   90.00
_cell.angle_gamma   90.00
#
_symmetry.space_group_name_H-M   'P 1'
#
loop_
_entity.id
_entity.type
_entity.pdbx_description
1 polymer ?
#
loop_
_entity_poly.entity_id
_entity_poly.type
_entity_poly.pdbx_seq_one_letter_code
_entity_poly.pdbx_strand_id
1 'polypeptide(L)'
;MHLQKLFRTFCWLIAFAVVSLLASCGGSGGCNASGFAFGSVAGEICKNNQPPVSTVISGVAAGGAPIIGNVEITDKFGLQRGTQITDDGTYKIDVSGMTGPFIVKAIGTIGGVTVTYYSAGTQADVGGTINVTPFTDLLLSSIAGKFVSLYLADASNIPKLAASLTDIKIREAQDALFAKLRPVLIQLGVTETIDLIRTVFKADHSGLDALMDLVKVEYDTDASVATLRNLITQDNMAAINVTLPITSTPILPENMGGISTSSASDVQAIGEVLRRLENLFSRQLPTSQQVADSGVFDTSENFILGGASFQQFADEISSDLDLVGASFTSWSLTQISSSQATALVRIGYKTRSEFAADNERLVLRKIAGIWRISGNAQIASVEFKNEHELTLLLSNQLVNRSQPRIQNGIRFDVSPFAYNNSGKNNPRIASAQITGLGLSNPLQLTSNTYFDFMSITSPALTDGNGFWDCASAVGQEASLPCLDLPKVKLTQPYTIVLKDAQGQPLNGAGYKLPVDRVPKAFAELKTDMFITVTAIKIDGSPVTSTSFGPNQSMRVDFKMPDGLQIDGANIEAVGFNGDTIREYYSLPKGSTSAVFGWGDVMRNTTVSNIHIRVAGYNRAGHKFVTNVDIDLLTN
;
A
#
# COMPACT_ATOMS: atom_id res chain seq x y z
N MET A 1 13.15 6.86 6.02
CA MET A 1 12.57 7.21 7.33
C MET A 1 11.69 6.13 7.94
N HIS A 2 11.13 5.21 7.20
CA HIS A 2 10.59 3.99 7.82
C HIS A 2 11.71 3.03 8.24
N LEU A 3 12.75 2.88 7.48
CA LEU A 3 14.01 2.29 7.97
C LEU A 3 14.63 3.09 9.14
N GLN A 4 14.42 4.40 9.25
CA GLN A 4 14.86 5.22 10.39
C GLN A 4 13.87 5.23 11.58
N LYS A 5 12.60 4.89 11.40
CA LYS A 5 11.64 4.74 12.52
C LYS A 5 11.87 3.49 13.36
N LEU A 6 12.58 2.51 12.83
CA LEU A 6 12.86 1.23 13.48
C LEU A 6 13.93 1.31 14.58
N PHE A 7 14.57 2.48 14.82
CA PHE A 7 15.75 2.65 15.66
C PHE A 7 15.53 2.89 17.16
N ARG A 8 14.32 2.74 17.69
CA ARG A 8 14.11 2.96 19.13
C ARG A 8 13.15 1.98 19.76
N THR A 9 13.58 0.74 19.94
CA THR A 9 13.01 -0.03 21.08
C THR A 9 13.94 -1.18 21.45
N PHE A 10 14.63 -1.00 22.53
CA PHE A 10 15.40 -2.04 23.19
C PHE A 10 14.66 -2.53 24.45
N CYS A 11 14.71 -3.85 24.65
CA CYS A 11 14.52 -4.60 25.91
C CYS A 11 13.17 -5.23 26.28
N TRP A 12 13.31 -6.52 26.42
CA TRP A 12 12.93 -7.56 27.40
C TRP A 12 11.91 -8.59 26.90
N LEU A 13 12.36 -9.74 26.55
CA LEU A 13 12.63 -11.07 27.14
C LEU A 13 11.41 -11.82 27.72
N ILE A 14 11.34 -13.04 27.27
CA ILE A 14 11.17 -14.37 27.91
C ILE A 14 9.90 -15.13 27.49
N ALA A 15 10.17 -16.13 26.67
CA ALA A 15 9.84 -17.56 26.73
C ALA A 15 8.54 -18.04 27.39
N PHE A 16 7.80 -18.88 26.67
CA PHE A 16 7.50 -20.25 27.09
C PHE A 16 6.98 -21.10 25.91
N ALA A 17 7.65 -22.20 25.72
CA ALA A 17 7.25 -23.28 24.85
C ALA A 17 6.23 -24.18 25.59
N VAL A 18 5.30 -24.80 24.85
CA VAL A 18 4.93 -26.21 25.08
C VAL A 18 4.23 -26.79 23.83
N VAL A 19 4.78 -27.81 23.39
CA VAL A 19 4.43 -28.97 22.58
C VAL A 19 3.02 -29.52 22.81
N SER A 20 2.33 -29.98 21.75
CA SER A 20 1.66 -31.27 21.77
C SER A 20 1.32 -31.76 20.37
N LEU A 21 1.88 -32.88 20.07
CA LEU A 21 1.60 -33.88 19.04
C LEU A 21 0.18 -34.47 19.15
N LEU A 22 -0.29 -34.99 18.00
CA LEU A 22 -0.86 -36.34 17.77
C LEU A 22 -1.70 -36.25 16.49
N ALA A 23 -1.24 -36.80 15.44
CA ALA A 23 -1.31 -38.19 14.96
C ALA A 23 -2.72 -38.63 14.56
N SER A 24 -2.84 -38.92 13.29
CA SER A 24 -2.96 -40.20 12.64
C SER A 24 -4.37 -40.67 12.32
N CYS A 25 -4.56 -41.08 11.14
CA CYS A 25 -4.95 -42.31 10.42
C CYS A 25 -5.91 -41.97 9.31
N GLY A 26 -5.70 -42.23 8.06
CA GLY A 26 -5.29 -43.44 7.38
C GLY A 26 -6.49 -44.37 7.12
N GLY A 27 -7.02 -44.36 5.89
CA GLY A 27 -8.06 -45.29 5.52
C GLY A 27 -8.34 -45.23 4.01
N SER A 28 -7.46 -45.84 3.22
CA SER A 28 -7.73 -46.19 1.83
C SER A 28 -8.62 -47.46 1.80
N GLY A 29 -9.81 -47.33 1.26
CA GLY A 29 -10.68 -48.44 0.96
C GLY A 29 -10.91 -48.56 -0.54
N GLY A 30 -10.06 -49.32 -1.21
CA GLY A 30 -10.31 -49.75 -2.58
C GLY A 30 -11.37 -50.85 -2.63
N CYS A 31 -12.39 -50.66 -3.44
CA CYS A 31 -13.35 -51.72 -3.78
C CYS A 31 -12.84 -52.52 -4.98
N ASN A 32 -12.30 -53.70 -4.72
CA ASN A 32 -12.13 -54.71 -5.75
C ASN A 32 -13.38 -55.59 -5.82
N ALA A 33 -13.99 -55.64 -6.99
CA ALA A 33 -15.10 -56.51 -7.29
C ALA A 33 -14.57 -57.85 -7.83
N SER A 34 -14.85 -58.94 -7.13
CA SER A 34 -14.87 -60.27 -7.74
C SER A 34 -15.92 -61.16 -7.06
N GLY A 35 -17.01 -61.37 -7.76
CA GLY A 35 -17.75 -62.60 -7.87
C GLY A 35 -18.63 -63.04 -6.70
N PHE A 36 -19.95 -63.02 -6.89
CA PHE A 36 -20.87 -64.19 -6.99
C PHE A 36 -22.32 -63.66 -6.90
N ALA A 37 -23.12 -64.15 -7.82
CA ALA A 37 -24.53 -63.89 -7.95
C ALA A 37 -25.37 -64.56 -6.87
N PHE A 38 -26.40 -63.87 -6.34
CA PHE A 38 -27.74 -64.45 -6.10
C PHE A 38 -28.74 -63.31 -5.74
N GLY A 39 -29.79 -63.18 -6.53
CA GLY A 39 -31.14 -62.81 -6.09
C GLY A 39 -31.42 -61.29 -5.89
N SER A 40 -31.91 -60.66 -6.95
CA SER A 40 -32.94 -59.61 -6.98
C SER A 40 -33.16 -58.81 -5.68
N VAL A 41 -32.65 -57.63 -5.64
CA VAL A 41 -33.12 -56.30 -5.24
C VAL A 41 -31.88 -55.36 -5.16
N ALA A 42 -31.18 -55.21 -6.22
CA ALA A 42 -30.02 -54.30 -6.29
C ALA A 42 -30.10 -53.40 -7.53
N GLY A 43 -31.25 -52.74 -7.69
CA GLY A 43 -31.54 -51.92 -8.86
C GLY A 43 -31.52 -50.40 -8.66
N GLU A 44 -31.13 -49.87 -7.47
CA GLU A 44 -31.27 -48.44 -7.24
C GLU A 44 -30.13 -47.74 -6.46
N ILE A 45 -28.97 -48.36 -6.26
CA ILE A 45 -27.86 -47.71 -5.52
C ILE A 45 -26.66 -47.29 -6.40
N CYS A 46 -26.72 -47.50 -7.70
CA CYS A 46 -25.66 -47.07 -8.63
C CYS A 46 -26.14 -45.96 -9.58
N LYS A 47 -26.85 -44.96 -9.07
CA LYS A 47 -27.08 -43.72 -9.82
C LYS A 47 -26.33 -42.58 -9.13
N ASN A 48 -25.39 -42.03 -9.89
CA ASN A 48 -24.59 -40.83 -9.63
C ASN A 48 -23.24 -41.02 -8.90
N ASN A 49 -22.32 -41.79 -9.46
CA ASN A 49 -20.90 -41.51 -9.34
C ASN A 49 -20.45 -40.55 -10.47
N GLN A 50 -21.21 -39.49 -10.70
CA GLN A 50 -20.67 -38.35 -11.37
C GLN A 50 -19.80 -37.62 -10.31
N PRO A 51 -18.50 -37.35 -10.59
CA PRO A 51 -17.70 -36.58 -9.65
C PRO A 51 -18.47 -35.32 -9.32
N PRO A 52 -18.50 -34.87 -8.05
CA PRO A 52 -19.25 -33.69 -7.67
C PRO A 52 -18.82 -32.53 -8.60
N VAL A 53 -19.79 -31.94 -9.28
CA VAL A 53 -19.54 -30.77 -10.13
C VAL A 53 -18.92 -29.73 -9.26
N SER A 54 -17.70 -29.30 -9.59
CA SER A 54 -17.00 -28.27 -8.81
C SER A 54 -17.86 -27.02 -8.80
N THR A 55 -18.11 -26.49 -7.62
CA THR A 55 -18.80 -25.20 -7.41
C THR A 55 -17.80 -24.06 -7.16
N VAL A 56 -16.52 -24.32 -7.40
CA VAL A 56 -15.43 -23.37 -7.09
C VAL A 56 -15.01 -22.63 -8.35
N ILE A 57 -14.93 -21.32 -8.28
CA ILE A 57 -14.21 -20.49 -9.24
C ILE A 57 -12.81 -20.23 -8.68
N SER A 58 -11.79 -20.40 -9.50
CA SER A 58 -10.40 -20.09 -9.17
C SER A 58 -9.83 -19.09 -10.17
N GLY A 59 -8.67 -18.49 -9.85
CA GLY A 59 -7.99 -17.59 -10.77
C GLY A 59 -6.74 -16.99 -10.16
N VAL A 60 -6.11 -16.09 -10.93
CA VAL A 60 -4.99 -15.26 -10.49
C VAL A 60 -5.41 -13.80 -10.48
N ALA A 61 -5.15 -13.12 -9.38
CA ALA A 61 -5.34 -11.68 -9.23
C ALA A 61 -3.95 -11.01 -9.21
N ALA A 62 -3.58 -10.35 -10.31
CA ALA A 62 -2.24 -9.80 -10.51
C ALA A 62 -2.24 -8.60 -11.46
N GLY A 63 -1.16 -7.81 -11.41
CA GLY A 63 -0.90 -6.70 -12.33
C GLY A 63 0.59 -6.48 -12.53
N GLY A 64 1.31 -7.54 -13.00
CA GLY A 64 2.77 -7.63 -13.05
C GLY A 64 3.39 -8.10 -11.73
N ALA A 65 2.57 -8.32 -10.72
CA ALA A 65 2.88 -8.99 -9.46
C ALA A 65 1.57 -9.41 -8.78
N PRO A 66 1.60 -10.34 -7.82
CA PRO A 66 0.43 -10.71 -7.03
C PRO A 66 -0.20 -9.50 -6.33
N ILE A 67 -1.52 -9.44 -6.31
CA ILE A 67 -2.25 -8.48 -5.48
C ILE A 67 -2.28 -9.01 -4.04
N ILE A 68 -1.76 -8.26 -3.10
CA ILE A 68 -1.87 -8.57 -1.67
C ILE A 68 -3.20 -8.00 -1.17
N GLY A 69 -4.20 -8.84 -1.02
CA GLY A 69 -5.55 -8.37 -0.67
C GLY A 69 -6.62 -9.45 -0.77
N ASN A 70 -7.80 -9.06 -1.22
CA ASN A 70 -8.97 -9.93 -1.28
C ASN A 70 -9.62 -9.93 -2.67
N VAL A 71 -10.27 -11.04 -3.01
CA VAL A 71 -11.19 -11.14 -4.14
C VAL A 71 -12.61 -11.28 -3.61
N GLU A 72 -13.53 -10.54 -4.25
CA GLU A 72 -14.97 -10.61 -4.03
C GLU A 72 -15.66 -11.02 -5.33
N ILE A 73 -16.59 -11.96 -5.26
CA ILE A 73 -17.49 -12.34 -6.37
C ILE A 73 -18.89 -11.86 -6.04
N THR A 74 -19.51 -11.17 -6.98
CA THR A 74 -20.92 -10.76 -6.92
C THR A 74 -21.69 -11.45 -8.05
N ASP A 75 -22.78 -12.11 -7.71
CA ASP A 75 -23.66 -12.75 -8.69
C ASP A 75 -24.69 -11.77 -9.30
N LYS A 76 -25.47 -12.23 -10.26
CA LYS A 76 -26.48 -11.39 -10.94
C LYS A 76 -27.55 -10.82 -10.02
N PHE A 77 -27.76 -11.37 -8.84
CA PHE A 77 -28.73 -10.91 -7.84
C PHE A 77 -28.11 -10.02 -6.76
N GLY A 78 -26.78 -9.81 -6.81
CA GLY A 78 -26.05 -9.02 -5.82
C GLY A 78 -25.57 -9.82 -4.60
N LEU A 79 -25.71 -11.16 -4.59
CA LEU A 79 -25.13 -12.00 -3.56
C LEU A 79 -23.61 -11.96 -3.68
N GLN A 80 -22.91 -11.73 -2.57
CA GLN A 80 -21.45 -11.57 -2.53
C GLN A 80 -20.78 -12.66 -1.70
N ARG A 81 -19.61 -13.08 -2.15
CA ARG A 81 -18.66 -13.91 -1.41
C ARG A 81 -17.25 -13.43 -1.64
N GLY A 82 -16.38 -13.59 -0.65
CA GLY A 82 -15.00 -13.14 -0.72
C GLY A 82 -14.01 -14.16 -0.17
N THR A 83 -12.76 -14.03 -0.61
CA THR A 83 -11.63 -14.79 -0.11
C THR A 83 -10.37 -13.95 -0.16
N GLN A 84 -9.37 -14.34 0.63
CA GLN A 84 -8.04 -13.74 0.56
C GLN A 84 -7.28 -14.26 -0.66
N ILE A 85 -6.51 -13.39 -1.30
CA ILE A 85 -5.54 -13.75 -2.34
C ILE A 85 -4.31 -14.34 -1.64
N THR A 86 -3.79 -15.44 -2.15
CA THR A 86 -2.55 -16.06 -1.67
C THR A 86 -1.32 -15.28 -2.14
N ASP A 87 -0.16 -15.52 -1.53
CA ASP A 87 1.08 -14.78 -1.84
C ASP A 87 1.54 -14.95 -3.30
N ASP A 88 1.12 -16.01 -3.99
CA ASP A 88 1.39 -16.23 -5.41
C ASP A 88 0.31 -15.65 -6.34
N GLY A 89 -0.65 -14.87 -5.79
CA GLY A 89 -1.73 -14.23 -6.53
C GLY A 89 -2.94 -15.13 -6.79
N THR A 90 -2.91 -16.41 -6.40
CA THR A 90 -4.03 -17.31 -6.64
C THR A 90 -5.19 -17.08 -5.67
N TYR A 91 -6.40 -17.43 -6.09
CA TYR A 91 -7.58 -17.42 -5.23
C TYR A 91 -8.56 -18.54 -5.60
N LYS A 92 -9.42 -18.91 -4.65
CA LYS A 92 -10.50 -19.88 -4.83
C LYS A 92 -11.72 -19.45 -4.04
N ILE A 93 -12.89 -19.40 -4.69
CA ILE A 93 -14.17 -19.03 -4.07
C ILE A 93 -15.20 -20.09 -4.40
N ASP A 94 -15.86 -20.65 -3.38
CA ASP A 94 -17.04 -21.50 -3.55
C ASP A 94 -18.25 -20.62 -3.90
N VAL A 95 -18.82 -20.81 -5.08
CA VAL A 95 -19.99 -20.10 -5.61
C VAL A 95 -21.25 -20.95 -5.55
N SER A 96 -21.29 -21.99 -4.70
CA SER A 96 -22.49 -22.81 -4.50
C SER A 96 -23.69 -21.94 -4.09
N GLY A 97 -24.83 -22.09 -4.78
CA GLY A 97 -26.03 -21.28 -4.56
C GLY A 97 -26.00 -19.87 -5.16
N MET A 98 -24.91 -19.45 -5.79
CA MET A 98 -24.84 -18.24 -6.60
C MET A 98 -25.24 -18.53 -8.04
N THR A 99 -25.66 -17.50 -8.76
CA THR A 99 -26.10 -17.61 -10.16
C THR A 99 -25.39 -16.58 -11.03
N GLY A 100 -24.65 -17.06 -12.05
CA GLY A 100 -23.99 -16.19 -13.02
C GLY A 100 -24.98 -15.38 -13.89
N PRO A 101 -24.50 -14.36 -14.57
CA PRO A 101 -23.10 -13.94 -14.67
C PRO A 101 -22.52 -13.40 -13.35
N PHE A 102 -21.20 -13.48 -13.24
CA PHE A 102 -20.44 -13.04 -12.07
C PHE A 102 -19.62 -11.80 -12.39
N ILE A 103 -19.57 -10.86 -11.45
CA ILE A 103 -18.62 -9.76 -11.42
C ILE A 103 -17.58 -10.09 -10.35
N VAL A 104 -16.32 -10.11 -10.73
CA VAL A 104 -15.20 -10.44 -9.83
C VAL A 104 -14.37 -9.19 -9.60
N LYS A 105 -14.12 -8.84 -8.35
CA LYS A 105 -13.36 -7.67 -7.94
C LYS A 105 -12.18 -8.11 -7.09
N ALA A 106 -10.98 -7.72 -7.46
CA ALA A 106 -9.79 -7.81 -6.61
C ALA A 106 -9.44 -6.42 -6.06
N ILE A 107 -9.21 -6.33 -4.77
CA ILE A 107 -8.77 -5.11 -4.09
C ILE A 107 -7.61 -5.43 -3.16
N GLY A 108 -6.55 -4.64 -3.23
CA GLY A 108 -5.36 -4.83 -2.40
C GLY A 108 -4.24 -3.91 -2.81
N THR A 109 -2.99 -4.35 -2.65
CA THR A 109 -1.80 -3.57 -3.00
C THR A 109 -0.87 -4.35 -3.93
N ILE A 110 -0.20 -3.63 -4.83
CA ILE A 110 0.96 -4.10 -5.59
C ILE A 110 2.09 -3.11 -5.35
N GLY A 111 3.25 -3.57 -4.88
CA GLY A 111 4.35 -2.68 -4.50
C GLY A 111 3.95 -1.63 -3.46
N GLY A 112 3.01 -1.96 -2.55
CA GLY A 112 2.48 -1.05 -1.54
C GLY A 112 1.45 -0.02 -2.07
N VAL A 113 1.15 -0.01 -3.37
CA VAL A 113 0.13 0.88 -3.97
C VAL A 113 -1.22 0.18 -4.01
N THR A 114 -2.26 0.85 -3.54
CA THR A 114 -3.62 0.30 -3.62
C THR A 114 -4.08 0.20 -5.07
N VAL A 115 -4.56 -0.98 -5.44
CA VAL A 115 -5.16 -1.27 -6.74
C VAL A 115 -6.55 -1.89 -6.56
N THR A 116 -7.41 -1.65 -7.54
CA THR A 116 -8.71 -2.33 -7.64
C THR A 116 -8.91 -2.69 -9.10
N TYR A 117 -9.04 -3.98 -9.38
CA TYR A 117 -9.33 -4.48 -10.73
C TYR A 117 -10.58 -5.33 -10.72
N TYR A 118 -11.23 -5.37 -11.87
CA TYR A 118 -12.46 -6.14 -12.07
C TYR A 118 -12.29 -7.15 -13.21
N SER A 119 -13.09 -8.19 -13.14
CA SER A 119 -13.24 -9.20 -14.17
C SER A 119 -14.68 -9.70 -14.19
N ALA A 120 -15.00 -10.53 -15.16
CA ALA A 120 -16.32 -11.10 -15.28
C ALA A 120 -16.26 -12.56 -15.73
N GLY A 121 -17.30 -13.31 -15.39
CA GLY A 121 -17.53 -14.66 -15.90
C GLY A 121 -19.01 -14.95 -16.03
N THR A 122 -19.31 -16.05 -16.68
CA THR A 122 -20.67 -16.57 -16.85
C THR A 122 -20.91 -17.82 -15.98
N GLN A 123 -22.09 -18.37 -16.04
CA GLN A 123 -22.37 -19.64 -15.36
C GLN A 123 -21.47 -20.79 -15.84
N ALA A 124 -20.99 -20.72 -17.09
CA ALA A 124 -20.11 -21.74 -17.67
C ALA A 124 -18.70 -21.73 -17.04
N ASP A 125 -18.32 -20.65 -16.36
CA ASP A 125 -17.01 -20.52 -15.71
C ASP A 125 -16.96 -21.13 -14.30
N VAL A 126 -18.09 -21.66 -13.80
CA VAL A 126 -18.13 -22.41 -12.54
C VAL A 126 -17.34 -23.72 -12.69
N GLY A 127 -16.41 -23.94 -11.79
CA GLY A 127 -15.44 -25.05 -11.88
C GLY A 127 -14.19 -24.70 -12.69
N GLY A 128 -14.12 -23.49 -13.25
CA GLY A 128 -13.04 -23.00 -14.11
C GLY A 128 -12.24 -21.85 -13.50
N THR A 129 -11.63 -21.09 -14.40
CA THR A 129 -10.74 -19.96 -14.07
C THR A 129 -11.38 -18.64 -14.48
N ILE A 130 -11.30 -17.64 -13.59
CA ILE A 130 -11.54 -16.22 -13.88
C ILE A 130 -10.35 -15.44 -13.32
N ASN A 131 -9.49 -14.91 -14.17
CA ASN A 131 -8.38 -14.06 -13.74
C ASN A 131 -8.85 -12.62 -13.51
N VAL A 132 -8.17 -11.90 -12.62
CA VAL A 132 -8.43 -10.47 -12.35
C VAL A 132 -7.14 -9.68 -12.55
N THR A 133 -7.11 -8.89 -13.62
CA THR A 133 -5.92 -8.14 -14.06
C THR A 133 -6.31 -6.75 -14.57
N PRO A 134 -5.35 -5.82 -14.79
CA PRO A 134 -5.64 -4.55 -15.45
C PRO A 134 -6.31 -4.71 -16.83
N PHE A 135 -5.99 -5.80 -17.53
CA PHE A 135 -6.57 -6.06 -18.86
C PHE A 135 -8.01 -6.59 -18.76
N THR A 136 -8.33 -7.41 -17.76
CA THR A 136 -9.73 -7.85 -17.53
C THR A 136 -10.60 -6.69 -17.04
N ASP A 137 -10.02 -5.76 -16.26
CA ASP A 137 -10.70 -4.53 -15.83
C ASP A 137 -11.02 -3.62 -17.02
N LEU A 138 -10.06 -3.43 -17.93
CA LEU A 138 -10.26 -2.68 -19.16
C LEU A 138 -11.32 -3.34 -20.06
N LEU A 139 -11.29 -4.67 -20.19
CA LEU A 139 -12.27 -5.45 -20.93
C LEU A 139 -13.68 -5.22 -20.35
N LEU A 140 -13.84 -5.36 -19.03
CA LEU A 140 -15.13 -5.17 -18.38
C LEU A 140 -15.61 -3.72 -18.48
N SER A 141 -14.69 -2.75 -18.38
CA SER A 141 -14.98 -1.32 -18.54
C SER A 141 -15.52 -1.02 -19.94
N SER A 142 -14.99 -1.66 -20.99
CA SER A 142 -15.49 -1.48 -22.37
C SER A 142 -16.86 -2.11 -22.58
N ILE A 143 -17.18 -3.24 -21.90
CA ILE A 143 -18.53 -3.82 -21.94
C ILE A 143 -19.52 -2.93 -21.20
N ALA A 144 -19.12 -2.33 -20.09
CA ALA A 144 -19.93 -1.40 -19.29
C ALA A 144 -20.13 -0.03 -19.98
N GLY A 145 -19.29 0.32 -20.97
CA GLY A 145 -19.28 1.64 -21.60
C GLY A 145 -18.83 2.77 -20.67
N LYS A 146 -18.18 2.41 -19.56
CA LYS A 146 -17.64 3.32 -18.53
C LYS A 146 -16.63 2.55 -17.70
N PHE A 147 -15.65 3.22 -17.10
CA PHE A 147 -14.77 2.55 -16.14
C PHE A 147 -15.60 1.84 -15.06
N VAL A 148 -15.37 0.55 -14.90
CA VAL A 148 -16.23 -0.32 -14.10
C VAL A 148 -16.27 0.09 -12.64
N SER A 149 -15.18 0.61 -12.09
CA SER A 149 -15.13 1.17 -10.74
C SER A 149 -16.10 2.33 -10.54
N LEU A 150 -16.19 3.25 -11.53
CA LEU A 150 -17.13 4.37 -11.53
C LEU A 150 -18.56 3.94 -11.87
N TYR A 151 -18.73 2.87 -12.68
CA TYR A 151 -20.05 2.35 -13.01
C TYR A 151 -20.69 1.67 -11.79
N LEU A 152 -19.91 0.87 -11.06
CA LEU A 152 -20.36 0.13 -9.89
C LEU A 152 -20.31 0.92 -8.57
N ALA A 153 -19.89 2.18 -8.60
CA ALA A 153 -20.05 3.09 -7.46
C ALA A 153 -21.54 3.25 -7.08
N ASP A 154 -22.44 3.11 -8.05
CA ASP A 154 -23.87 2.92 -7.83
C ASP A 154 -24.21 1.42 -7.90
N ALA A 155 -24.52 0.82 -6.76
CA ALA A 155 -24.84 -0.61 -6.65
C ALA A 155 -26.08 -1.02 -7.48
N SER A 156 -26.98 -0.08 -7.82
CA SER A 156 -28.12 -0.34 -8.71
C SER A 156 -27.71 -0.72 -10.14
N ASN A 157 -26.45 -0.52 -10.50
CA ASN A 157 -25.90 -0.90 -11.80
C ASN A 157 -25.41 -2.35 -11.85
N ILE A 158 -25.26 -3.05 -10.71
CA ILE A 158 -24.82 -4.47 -10.67
C ILE A 158 -25.73 -5.36 -11.56
N PRO A 159 -27.05 -5.37 -11.41
CA PRO A 159 -27.92 -6.19 -12.27
C PRO A 159 -27.86 -5.79 -13.74
N LYS A 160 -27.69 -4.50 -14.03
CA LYS A 160 -27.61 -3.98 -15.42
C LYS A 160 -26.32 -4.46 -16.09
N LEU A 161 -25.19 -4.39 -15.38
CA LEU A 161 -23.92 -4.91 -15.89
C LEU A 161 -24.00 -6.43 -16.07
N ALA A 162 -24.48 -7.16 -15.05
CA ALA A 162 -24.66 -8.60 -15.14
C ALA A 162 -25.51 -9.02 -16.35
N ALA A 163 -26.60 -8.33 -16.63
CA ALA A 163 -27.44 -8.60 -17.80
C ALA A 163 -26.70 -8.39 -19.15
N SER A 164 -25.67 -7.57 -19.17
CA SER A 164 -24.83 -7.34 -20.38
C SER A 164 -23.72 -8.38 -20.55
N LEU A 165 -23.37 -9.15 -19.53
CA LEU A 165 -22.29 -10.14 -19.53
C LEU A 165 -22.75 -11.46 -20.17
N THR A 166 -22.83 -11.48 -21.47
CA THR A 166 -23.06 -12.71 -22.24
C THR A 166 -21.74 -13.26 -22.75
N ASP A 167 -21.66 -14.59 -22.97
CA ASP A 167 -20.46 -15.23 -23.55
C ASP A 167 -20.02 -14.59 -24.86
N ILE A 168 -20.98 -14.14 -25.68
CA ILE A 168 -20.69 -13.47 -26.96
C ILE A 168 -20.00 -12.12 -26.70
N LYS A 169 -20.57 -11.25 -25.88
CA LYS A 169 -19.99 -9.92 -25.59
C LYS A 169 -18.63 -10.01 -24.90
N ILE A 170 -18.48 -10.95 -23.96
CA ILE A 170 -17.19 -11.19 -23.30
C ILE A 170 -16.14 -11.60 -24.33
N ARG A 171 -16.49 -12.52 -25.23
CA ARG A 171 -15.58 -13.00 -26.28
C ARG A 171 -15.23 -11.88 -27.26
N GLU A 172 -16.19 -11.12 -27.76
CA GLU A 172 -15.95 -10.00 -28.68
C GLU A 172 -15.00 -8.96 -28.07
N ALA A 173 -15.21 -8.57 -26.82
CA ALA A 173 -14.34 -7.64 -26.10
C ALA A 173 -12.94 -8.23 -25.86
N GLN A 174 -12.87 -9.52 -25.50
CA GLN A 174 -11.65 -10.29 -25.34
C GLN A 174 -10.83 -10.32 -26.63
N ASP A 175 -11.45 -10.69 -27.75
CA ASP A 175 -10.77 -10.81 -29.04
C ASP A 175 -10.27 -9.45 -29.52
N ALA A 176 -11.06 -8.39 -29.34
CA ALA A 176 -10.67 -7.04 -29.70
C ALA A 176 -9.49 -6.51 -28.86
N LEU A 177 -9.48 -6.76 -27.56
CA LEU A 177 -8.36 -6.38 -26.69
C LEU A 177 -7.12 -7.23 -26.97
N PHE A 178 -7.29 -8.54 -27.12
CA PHE A 178 -6.20 -9.46 -27.46
C PHE A 178 -5.52 -9.07 -28.79
N ALA A 179 -6.30 -8.68 -29.81
CA ALA A 179 -5.75 -8.21 -31.09
C ALA A 179 -4.82 -7.00 -30.91
N LYS A 180 -5.11 -6.11 -29.95
CA LYS A 180 -4.24 -4.98 -29.61
C LYS A 180 -2.97 -5.43 -28.87
N LEU A 181 -3.06 -6.40 -27.97
CA LEU A 181 -1.94 -6.87 -27.14
C LEU A 181 -1.05 -7.89 -27.87
N ARG A 182 -1.59 -8.56 -28.90
CA ARG A 182 -0.88 -9.63 -29.63
C ARG A 182 0.51 -9.24 -30.16
N PRO A 183 0.73 -8.06 -30.76
CA PRO A 183 2.06 -7.67 -31.22
C PRO A 183 3.10 -7.66 -30.09
N VAL A 184 2.71 -7.19 -28.89
CA VAL A 184 3.59 -7.17 -27.70
C VAL A 184 3.84 -8.59 -27.19
N LEU A 185 2.79 -9.42 -27.12
CA LEU A 185 2.92 -10.82 -26.71
C LEU A 185 3.89 -11.59 -27.60
N ILE A 186 3.84 -11.37 -28.93
CA ILE A 186 4.81 -11.96 -29.87
C ILE A 186 6.23 -11.52 -29.56
N GLN A 187 6.47 -10.24 -29.23
CA GLN A 187 7.79 -9.74 -28.84
C GLN A 187 8.28 -10.36 -27.53
N LEU A 188 7.36 -10.75 -26.65
CA LEU A 188 7.63 -11.48 -25.40
C LEU A 188 7.76 -12.99 -25.58
N GLY A 189 7.68 -13.49 -26.82
CA GLY A 189 7.80 -14.91 -27.13
C GLY A 189 6.51 -15.72 -26.93
N VAL A 190 5.39 -15.06 -26.68
CA VAL A 190 4.08 -15.70 -26.52
C VAL A 190 3.36 -15.72 -27.86
N THR A 191 3.29 -16.88 -28.49
CA THR A 191 2.72 -17.06 -29.84
C THR A 191 1.30 -17.61 -29.83
N GLU A 192 0.90 -18.23 -28.72
CA GLU A 192 -0.43 -18.81 -28.57
C GLU A 192 -1.51 -17.74 -28.42
N THR A 193 -2.75 -18.12 -28.71
CA THR A 193 -3.92 -17.29 -28.39
C THR A 193 -4.22 -17.42 -26.89
N ILE A 194 -4.25 -16.29 -26.20
CA ILE A 194 -4.54 -16.21 -24.77
C ILE A 194 -5.96 -15.68 -24.57
N ASP A 195 -6.76 -16.37 -23.76
CA ASP A 195 -7.96 -15.82 -23.15
C ASP A 195 -7.54 -15.08 -21.85
N LEU A 196 -7.63 -13.74 -21.84
CA LEU A 196 -7.19 -12.90 -20.71
C LEU A 196 -7.93 -13.23 -19.40
N ILE A 197 -9.15 -13.74 -19.51
CA ILE A 197 -9.97 -14.12 -18.36
C ILE A 197 -9.67 -15.56 -17.92
N ARG A 198 -9.56 -16.50 -18.89
CA ARG A 198 -9.61 -17.95 -18.59
C ARG A 198 -8.29 -18.67 -18.70
N THR A 199 -7.29 -18.10 -19.40
CA THR A 199 -5.98 -18.76 -19.50
C THR A 199 -5.29 -18.77 -18.15
N VAL A 200 -4.94 -19.96 -17.68
CA VAL A 200 -4.17 -20.11 -16.43
C VAL A 200 -2.77 -19.55 -16.65
N PHE A 201 -2.33 -18.65 -15.78
CA PHE A 201 -0.98 -18.12 -15.76
C PHE A 201 -0.44 -18.04 -14.34
N LYS A 202 0.82 -17.70 -14.18
CA LYS A 202 1.45 -17.43 -12.88
C LYS A 202 1.87 -15.96 -12.82
N ALA A 203 1.78 -15.36 -11.65
CA ALA A 203 2.31 -14.02 -11.39
C ALA A 203 3.82 -14.15 -11.04
N ASP A 204 4.64 -14.49 -12.06
CA ASP A 204 6.06 -14.82 -11.96
C ASP A 204 6.93 -14.10 -12.99
N HIS A 205 6.43 -12.99 -13.53
CA HIS A 205 7.10 -12.15 -14.53
C HIS A 205 7.38 -12.86 -15.86
N SER A 206 6.56 -13.86 -16.20
CA SER A 206 6.63 -14.56 -17.48
C SER A 206 5.31 -14.48 -18.25
N GLY A 207 5.35 -14.67 -19.57
CA GLY A 207 4.15 -14.74 -20.40
C GLY A 207 3.21 -13.54 -20.24
N LEU A 208 1.97 -13.79 -19.80
CA LEU A 208 0.97 -12.73 -19.58
C LEU A 208 1.37 -11.79 -18.43
N ASP A 209 2.06 -12.29 -17.41
CA ASP A 209 2.52 -11.46 -16.30
C ASP A 209 3.63 -10.48 -16.76
N ALA A 210 4.59 -10.93 -17.57
CA ALA A 210 5.59 -10.07 -18.18
C ALA A 210 4.98 -8.96 -19.06
N LEU A 211 3.85 -9.22 -19.70
CA LEU A 211 3.11 -8.19 -20.43
C LEU A 211 2.64 -7.08 -19.47
N MET A 212 2.12 -7.45 -18.28
CA MET A 212 1.66 -6.49 -17.27
C MET A 212 2.82 -5.73 -16.60
N ASP A 213 4.02 -6.28 -16.61
CA ASP A 213 5.24 -5.60 -16.16
C ASP A 213 5.71 -4.51 -17.12
N LEU A 214 5.52 -4.72 -18.43
CA LEU A 214 6.08 -3.85 -19.47
C LEU A 214 5.05 -2.95 -20.14
N VAL A 215 3.76 -3.27 -20.01
CA VAL A 215 2.64 -2.47 -20.52
C VAL A 215 1.69 -2.11 -19.40
N LYS A 216 1.62 -0.83 -19.08
CA LYS A 216 0.74 -0.31 -18.05
C LYS A 216 -0.58 0.18 -18.63
N VAL A 217 -1.67 -0.13 -17.95
CA VAL A 217 -2.99 0.46 -18.23
C VAL A 217 -3.15 1.70 -17.36
N GLU A 218 -3.31 2.87 -17.99
CA GLU A 218 -3.54 4.15 -17.30
C GLU A 218 -4.94 4.65 -17.66
N TYR A 219 -5.69 5.12 -16.66
CA TYR A 219 -7.07 5.54 -16.81
C TYR A 219 -7.20 7.07 -16.71
N ASP A 220 -7.68 7.71 -17.78
CA ASP A 220 -8.18 9.08 -17.73
C ASP A 220 -9.69 9.05 -17.52
N THR A 221 -10.13 9.26 -16.29
CA THR A 221 -11.55 9.18 -15.91
C THR A 221 -12.36 10.32 -16.50
N ASP A 222 -11.76 11.47 -16.76
CA ASP A 222 -12.45 12.66 -17.29
C ASP A 222 -12.68 12.51 -18.80
N ALA A 223 -11.69 11.97 -19.51
CA ALA A 223 -11.81 11.67 -20.95
C ALA A 223 -12.48 10.33 -21.24
N SER A 224 -12.71 9.48 -20.24
CA SER A 224 -13.16 8.09 -20.41
C SER A 224 -12.24 7.27 -21.31
N VAL A 225 -10.92 7.50 -21.23
CA VAL A 225 -9.90 6.86 -22.05
C VAL A 225 -8.95 6.05 -21.18
N ALA A 226 -8.73 4.80 -21.56
CA ALA A 226 -7.64 3.98 -21.06
C ALA A 226 -6.47 4.00 -22.05
N THR A 227 -5.26 4.24 -21.54
CA THR A 227 -4.05 4.27 -22.33
C THR A 227 -3.19 3.06 -22.01
N LEU A 228 -2.76 2.32 -23.04
CA LEU A 228 -1.71 1.31 -22.91
C LEU A 228 -0.37 2.00 -23.10
N ARG A 229 0.47 1.97 -22.07
CA ARG A 229 1.75 2.66 -22.05
C ARG A 229 2.92 1.69 -21.96
N ASN A 230 3.92 1.90 -22.80
CA ASN A 230 5.19 1.19 -22.75
C ASN A 230 6.05 1.71 -21.59
N LEU A 231 6.42 0.85 -20.64
CA LEU A 231 7.23 1.26 -19.48
C LEU A 231 8.73 1.44 -19.80
N ILE A 232 9.20 1.05 -20.97
CA ILE A 232 10.59 1.24 -21.41
C ILE A 232 10.77 2.63 -22.02
N THR A 233 9.96 2.95 -23.03
CA THR A 233 10.05 4.22 -23.76
C THR A 233 9.20 5.33 -23.15
N GLN A 234 8.25 4.98 -22.31
CA GLN A 234 7.23 5.87 -21.74
C GLN A 234 6.24 6.39 -22.77
N ASP A 235 6.17 5.76 -23.95
CA ASP A 235 5.24 6.14 -25.01
C ASP A 235 3.87 5.49 -24.85
N ASN A 236 2.85 6.17 -25.37
CA ASN A 236 1.51 5.63 -25.48
C ASN A 236 1.42 4.70 -26.69
N MET A 237 1.07 3.44 -26.45
CA MET A 237 0.95 2.41 -27.48
C MET A 237 -0.46 2.37 -28.09
N ALA A 238 -1.48 2.58 -27.28
CA ALA A 238 -2.87 2.65 -27.71
C ALA A 238 -3.68 3.50 -26.73
N ALA A 239 -4.72 4.16 -27.24
CA ALA A 239 -5.74 4.85 -26.45
C ALA A 239 -7.10 4.22 -26.75
N ILE A 240 -7.80 3.75 -25.72
CA ILE A 240 -9.06 3.03 -25.82
C ILE A 240 -10.13 3.86 -25.12
N ASN A 241 -11.06 4.42 -25.89
CA ASN A 241 -12.23 5.08 -25.32
C ASN A 241 -13.24 4.00 -24.88
N VAL A 242 -13.45 3.88 -23.58
CA VAL A 242 -14.32 2.83 -23.00
C VAL A 242 -15.82 3.07 -23.25
N THR A 243 -16.22 4.28 -23.68
CA THR A 243 -17.62 4.55 -24.08
C THR A 243 -17.98 3.99 -25.47
N LEU A 244 -16.96 3.53 -26.20
CA LEU A 244 -17.10 2.92 -27.52
C LEU A 244 -16.70 1.45 -27.44
N PRO A 245 -17.22 0.59 -28.33
CA PRO A 245 -16.72 -0.78 -28.42
C PRO A 245 -15.21 -0.79 -28.66
N ILE A 246 -14.49 -1.70 -28.01
CA ILE A 246 -13.06 -1.89 -28.29
C ILE A 246 -12.90 -2.25 -29.77
N THR A 247 -12.19 -1.39 -30.50
CA THR A 247 -11.87 -1.67 -31.90
C THR A 247 -10.69 -2.64 -31.98
N SER A 248 -10.60 -3.40 -33.06
CA SER A 248 -9.48 -4.30 -33.34
C SER A 248 -8.22 -3.58 -33.85
N THR A 249 -8.18 -2.23 -33.79
CA THR A 249 -6.98 -1.45 -34.17
C THR A 249 -5.75 -1.94 -33.43
N PRO A 250 -4.69 -2.37 -34.11
CA PRO A 250 -3.48 -2.86 -33.46
C PRO A 250 -2.77 -1.77 -32.65
N ILE A 251 -1.88 -2.20 -31.78
CA ILE A 251 -0.88 -1.33 -31.15
C ILE A 251 0.07 -0.82 -32.24
N LEU A 252 0.52 0.44 -32.11
CA LEU A 252 1.47 1.04 -33.03
C LEU A 252 2.87 0.42 -32.83
N PRO A 253 3.47 -0.23 -33.85
CA PRO A 253 4.75 -0.91 -33.71
C PRO A 253 5.89 0.01 -33.29
N GLU A 254 5.90 1.26 -33.71
CA GLU A 254 6.90 2.27 -33.35
C GLU A 254 6.92 2.58 -31.85
N ASN A 255 5.82 2.34 -31.15
CA ASN A 255 5.69 2.59 -29.72
C ASN A 255 5.97 1.33 -28.87
N MET A 256 6.39 0.22 -29.48
CA MET A 256 6.78 -1.02 -28.81
C MET A 256 8.29 -1.09 -28.52
N GLY A 257 9.03 0.00 -28.75
CA GLY A 257 10.48 0.03 -28.60
C GLY A 257 10.97 -0.53 -27.26
N GLY A 258 11.99 -1.37 -27.32
CA GLY A 258 12.60 -2.02 -26.15
C GLY A 258 11.83 -3.21 -25.58
N ILE A 259 10.55 -3.43 -25.93
CA ILE A 259 9.81 -4.63 -25.50
C ILE A 259 10.33 -5.84 -26.28
N SER A 260 10.80 -6.84 -25.57
CA SER A 260 11.40 -8.05 -26.12
C SER A 260 11.53 -9.13 -25.03
N THR A 261 11.92 -10.34 -25.43
CA THR A 261 12.29 -11.39 -24.48
C THR A 261 13.47 -10.98 -23.59
N SER A 262 14.36 -10.13 -24.06
CA SER A 262 15.48 -9.59 -23.26
C SER A 262 14.97 -8.67 -22.15
N SER A 263 14.03 -7.76 -22.44
CA SER A 263 13.44 -6.90 -21.40
C SER A 263 12.62 -7.70 -20.39
N ALA A 264 11.91 -8.76 -20.83
CA ALA A 264 11.24 -9.67 -19.91
C ALA A 264 12.23 -10.41 -19.00
N SER A 265 13.38 -10.85 -19.56
CA SER A 265 14.46 -11.46 -18.77
C SER A 265 15.07 -10.49 -17.77
N ASP A 266 15.16 -9.20 -18.11
CA ASP A 266 15.60 -8.16 -17.16
C ASP A 266 14.59 -8.00 -16.00
N VAL A 267 13.31 -8.03 -16.27
CA VAL A 267 12.26 -7.99 -15.23
C VAL A 267 12.38 -9.20 -14.29
N GLN A 268 12.53 -10.41 -14.85
CA GLN A 268 12.76 -11.62 -14.05
C GLN A 268 14.02 -11.52 -13.19
N ALA A 269 15.11 -10.99 -13.75
CA ALA A 269 16.36 -10.79 -13.01
C ALA A 269 16.22 -9.76 -11.88
N ILE A 270 15.41 -8.71 -12.06
CA ILE A 270 15.07 -7.76 -11.01
C ILE A 270 14.28 -8.47 -9.91
N GLY A 271 13.25 -9.26 -10.26
CA GLY A 271 12.49 -10.07 -9.29
C GLY A 271 13.39 -11.00 -8.47
N GLU A 272 14.40 -11.62 -9.10
CA GLU A 272 15.36 -12.46 -8.41
C GLU A 272 16.24 -11.67 -7.41
N VAL A 273 16.61 -10.42 -7.73
CA VAL A 273 17.33 -9.54 -6.77
C VAL A 273 16.44 -9.28 -5.54
N LEU A 274 15.16 -8.98 -5.75
CA LEU A 274 14.23 -8.70 -4.64
C LEU A 274 13.94 -9.95 -3.80
N ARG A 275 13.84 -11.12 -4.42
CA ARG A 275 13.73 -12.39 -3.71
C ARG A 275 14.99 -12.70 -2.86
N ARG A 276 16.17 -12.37 -3.36
CA ARG A 276 17.42 -12.49 -2.56
C ARG A 276 17.46 -11.48 -1.42
N LEU A 277 16.92 -10.27 -1.61
CA LEU A 277 16.75 -9.30 -0.55
C LEU A 277 15.89 -9.87 0.60
N GLU A 278 14.74 -10.45 0.30
CA GLU A 278 13.87 -11.09 1.28
C GLU A 278 14.59 -12.22 2.05
N ASN A 279 15.33 -13.06 1.34
CA ASN A 279 16.05 -14.18 1.94
C ASN A 279 17.13 -13.74 2.93
N LEU A 280 17.72 -12.53 2.79
CA LEU A 280 18.69 -11.99 3.74
C LEU A 280 18.12 -11.85 5.15
N PHE A 281 16.83 -11.59 5.27
CA PHE A 281 16.17 -11.32 6.55
C PHE A 281 15.26 -12.46 7.02
N SER A 282 15.18 -13.56 6.28
CA SER A 282 14.18 -14.60 6.52
C SER A 282 14.28 -15.29 7.89
N ARG A 283 15.48 -15.40 8.47
CA ARG A 283 15.74 -16.12 9.73
C ARG A 283 16.41 -15.29 10.80
N GLN A 284 17.31 -14.42 10.43
CA GLN A 284 18.10 -13.58 11.32
C GLN A 284 18.59 -12.33 10.59
N LEU A 285 19.08 -11.35 11.31
CA LEU A 285 19.74 -10.20 10.70
C LEU A 285 21.07 -10.62 10.07
N PRO A 286 21.36 -10.18 8.85
CA PRO A 286 22.69 -10.30 8.27
C PRO A 286 23.65 -9.32 8.96
N THR A 287 24.93 -9.61 9.01
CA THR A 287 25.96 -8.60 9.33
C THR A 287 26.12 -7.65 8.15
N SER A 288 26.66 -6.42 8.38
CA SER A 288 26.93 -5.45 7.31
C SER A 288 27.81 -6.05 6.20
N GLN A 289 28.76 -6.93 6.56
CA GLN A 289 29.59 -7.65 5.59
C GLN A 289 28.76 -8.64 4.76
N GLN A 290 27.86 -9.39 5.38
CA GLN A 290 26.96 -10.31 4.66
C GLN A 290 26.02 -9.56 3.72
N VAL A 291 25.58 -8.36 4.10
CA VAL A 291 24.81 -7.48 3.22
C VAL A 291 25.65 -7.08 2.00
N ALA A 292 26.90 -6.68 2.20
CA ALA A 292 27.82 -6.32 1.12
C ALA A 292 28.12 -7.49 0.18
N ASP A 293 28.34 -8.68 0.72
CA ASP A 293 28.70 -9.88 -0.04
C ASP A 293 27.49 -10.56 -0.70
N SER A 294 26.28 -10.15 -0.39
CA SER A 294 25.03 -10.74 -0.90
C SER A 294 24.86 -10.65 -2.42
N GLY A 295 25.54 -9.67 -3.06
CA GLY A 295 25.35 -9.33 -4.46
C GLY A 295 23.98 -8.72 -4.79
N VAL A 296 23.18 -8.39 -3.77
CA VAL A 296 21.88 -7.72 -3.91
C VAL A 296 22.07 -6.23 -4.16
N PHE A 297 23.05 -5.61 -3.53
CA PHE A 297 23.25 -4.17 -3.50
C PHE A 297 24.43 -3.71 -4.34
N ASP A 298 24.33 -2.50 -4.86
CA ASP A 298 25.45 -1.72 -5.38
C ASP A 298 26.26 -1.18 -4.18
N THR A 299 27.46 -1.67 -3.98
CA THR A 299 28.32 -1.27 -2.86
C THR A 299 29.19 -0.04 -3.17
N SER A 300 29.04 0.54 -4.37
CA SER A 300 29.79 1.71 -4.80
C SER A 300 29.23 3.01 -4.24
N GLU A 301 29.93 4.11 -4.49
CA GLU A 301 29.50 5.48 -4.16
C GLU A 301 28.18 5.91 -4.86
N ASN A 302 27.73 5.15 -5.87
CA ASN A 302 26.47 5.42 -6.55
C ASN A 302 25.24 4.99 -5.73
N PHE A 303 25.42 4.23 -4.65
CA PHE A 303 24.33 3.89 -3.74
C PHE A 303 23.97 5.11 -2.88
N ILE A 304 22.72 5.53 -2.99
CA ILE A 304 22.16 6.61 -2.16
C ILE A 304 20.72 6.23 -1.78
N LEU A 305 20.45 6.09 -0.48
CA LEU A 305 19.11 5.85 0.06
C LEU A 305 18.77 6.91 1.10
N GLY A 306 17.92 7.88 0.73
CA GLY A 306 17.57 8.98 1.62
C GLY A 306 18.78 9.79 2.12
N GLY A 307 19.86 9.85 1.31
CA GLY A 307 21.13 10.46 1.64
C GLY A 307 22.16 9.54 2.29
N ALA A 308 21.77 8.34 2.73
CA ALA A 308 22.69 7.35 3.29
C ALA A 308 23.56 6.71 2.19
N SER A 309 24.86 6.51 2.49
CA SER A 309 25.75 5.67 1.70
C SER A 309 25.43 4.18 1.92
N PHE A 310 25.97 3.32 1.06
CA PHE A 310 25.79 1.87 1.23
C PHE A 310 26.23 1.38 2.61
N GLN A 311 27.40 1.82 3.10
CA GLN A 311 27.93 1.36 4.39
C GLN A 311 26.97 1.72 5.55
N GLN A 312 26.45 2.94 5.55
CA GLN A 312 25.53 3.40 6.58
C GLN A 312 24.21 2.65 6.54
N PHE A 313 23.69 2.43 5.34
CA PHE A 313 22.51 1.60 5.13
C PHE A 313 22.74 0.16 5.62
N ALA A 314 23.87 -0.45 5.26
CA ALA A 314 24.20 -1.82 5.67
C ALA A 314 24.32 -1.96 7.19
N ASP A 315 24.95 -0.99 7.86
CA ASP A 315 25.07 -0.98 9.32
C ASP A 315 23.69 -0.83 9.99
N GLU A 316 22.86 0.00 9.40
CA GLU A 316 21.49 0.24 9.85
C GLU A 316 20.64 -1.03 9.81
N ILE A 317 20.49 -1.64 8.64
CA ILE A 317 19.62 -2.82 8.47
C ILE A 317 20.16 -4.06 9.20
N SER A 318 21.45 -4.07 9.54
CA SER A 318 22.08 -5.17 10.30
C SER A 318 21.78 -5.12 11.79
N SER A 319 21.21 -4.02 12.28
CA SER A 319 20.84 -3.83 13.69
C SER A 319 19.33 -3.78 13.92
N ASP A 320 18.53 -3.80 12.86
CA ASP A 320 17.09 -3.64 12.92
C ASP A 320 16.36 -4.98 13.07
N LEU A 321 16.01 -5.33 14.31
CA LEU A 321 15.34 -6.59 14.65
C LEU A 321 13.96 -6.77 14.01
N ASP A 322 13.30 -5.70 13.60
CA ASP A 322 12.00 -5.78 12.96
C ASP A 322 12.07 -6.32 11.53
N LEU A 323 13.26 -6.28 10.91
CA LEU A 323 13.49 -6.86 9.59
C LEU A 323 13.58 -8.39 9.61
N VAL A 324 13.74 -9.03 10.77
CA VAL A 324 13.75 -10.50 10.85
C VAL A 324 12.39 -11.06 10.45
N GLY A 325 12.35 -11.80 9.33
CA GLY A 325 11.11 -12.32 8.76
C GLY A 325 10.32 -11.29 7.95
N ALA A 326 10.94 -10.15 7.60
CA ALA A 326 10.32 -9.19 6.68
C ALA A 326 10.02 -9.85 5.33
N SER A 327 8.89 -9.48 4.73
CA SER A 327 8.45 -9.93 3.41
C SER A 327 8.55 -8.79 2.40
N PHE A 328 9.19 -9.04 1.25
CA PHE A 328 9.38 -8.11 0.14
C PHE A 328 8.76 -8.63 -1.17
N THR A 329 7.71 -9.42 -1.07
CA THR A 329 7.14 -10.17 -2.19
C THR A 329 6.26 -9.36 -3.13
N SER A 330 5.78 -8.19 -2.69
CA SER A 330 4.96 -7.33 -3.51
C SER A 330 5.80 -6.19 -4.10
N TRP A 331 6.01 -6.19 -5.40
CA TRP A 331 6.70 -5.11 -6.08
C TRP A 331 6.10 -4.80 -7.45
N SER A 332 6.40 -3.63 -7.99
CA SER A 332 5.99 -3.23 -9.33
C SER A 332 7.09 -2.45 -10.03
N LEU A 333 7.24 -2.71 -11.32
CA LEU A 333 8.09 -1.91 -12.19
C LEU A 333 7.39 -0.59 -12.50
N THR A 334 8.07 0.54 -12.30
CA THR A 334 7.57 1.86 -12.69
C THR A 334 8.25 2.40 -13.93
N GLN A 335 9.50 1.98 -14.15
CA GLN A 335 10.26 2.31 -15.35
C GLN A 335 11.43 1.35 -15.49
N ILE A 336 11.79 1.01 -16.70
CA ILE A 336 13.04 0.33 -17.04
C ILE A 336 13.66 0.98 -18.27
N SER A 337 14.94 1.26 -18.21
CA SER A 337 15.71 1.79 -19.35
C SER A 337 16.85 0.83 -19.66
N SER A 338 16.72 0.08 -20.73
CA SER A 338 17.76 -0.84 -21.19
C SER A 338 19.03 -0.10 -21.65
N SER A 339 18.89 1.09 -22.25
CA SER A 339 20.02 1.91 -22.69
C SER A 339 20.86 2.48 -21.56
N GLN A 340 20.21 2.78 -20.41
CA GLN A 340 20.89 3.28 -19.22
C GLN A 340 21.18 2.19 -18.19
N ALA A 341 20.75 0.96 -18.46
CA ALA A 341 20.84 -0.17 -17.54
C ALA A 341 20.33 0.20 -16.13
N THR A 342 19.21 0.90 -16.06
CA THR A 342 18.54 1.33 -14.83
C THR A 342 17.08 0.91 -14.82
N ALA A 343 16.57 0.60 -13.65
CA ALA A 343 15.16 0.35 -13.41
C ALA A 343 14.70 1.10 -12.16
N LEU A 344 13.47 1.57 -12.18
CA LEU A 344 12.76 2.09 -11.01
C LEU A 344 11.71 1.07 -10.61
N VAL A 345 11.78 0.59 -9.40
CA VAL A 345 10.78 -0.32 -8.84
C VAL A 345 10.19 0.29 -7.59
N ARG A 346 8.97 -0.10 -7.31
CA ARG A 346 8.34 0.12 -6.02
C ARG A 346 8.18 -1.24 -5.36
N ILE A 347 8.64 -1.36 -4.14
CA ILE A 347 8.48 -2.56 -3.34
C ILE A 347 7.47 -2.29 -2.22
N GLY A 348 6.57 -3.25 -2.00
CA GLY A 348 5.82 -3.36 -0.76
C GLY A 348 6.58 -4.27 0.18
N TYR A 349 6.78 -3.86 1.40
CA TYR A 349 7.41 -4.69 2.41
C TYR A 349 6.58 -4.68 3.69
N LYS A 350 6.72 -5.72 4.46
CA LYS A 350 6.05 -5.87 5.73
C LYS A 350 7.06 -6.41 6.74
N THR A 351 7.30 -5.65 7.77
CA THR A 351 8.17 -6.06 8.85
C THR A 351 7.40 -6.89 9.89
N ARG A 352 8.11 -7.43 10.85
CA ARG A 352 7.53 -8.26 11.91
C ARG A 352 6.48 -7.51 12.74
N SER A 353 6.68 -6.23 12.98
CA SER A 353 5.78 -5.38 13.77
C SER A 353 4.64 -4.77 12.96
N GLU A 354 4.73 -4.73 11.62
CA GLU A 354 3.78 -4.03 10.78
C GLU A 354 2.59 -4.89 10.34
N PHE A 355 1.42 -4.28 10.31
CA PHE A 355 0.17 -4.89 9.88
C PHE A 355 -0.09 -4.74 8.37
N ALA A 356 0.13 -3.54 7.86
CA ALA A 356 0.01 -3.21 6.46
C ALA A 356 1.40 -3.19 5.82
N ALA A 357 1.50 -3.59 4.57
CA ALA A 357 2.70 -3.37 3.81
C ALA A 357 2.96 -1.87 3.66
N ASP A 358 4.15 -1.44 4.00
CA ASP A 358 4.68 -0.13 3.62
C ASP A 358 5.31 -0.23 2.24
N ASN A 359 5.80 0.85 1.70
CA ASN A 359 6.38 0.84 0.37
C ASN A 359 7.65 1.70 0.32
N GLU A 360 8.57 1.27 -0.53
CA GLU A 360 9.79 2.00 -0.82
C GLU A 360 10.02 2.03 -2.33
N ARG A 361 10.63 3.09 -2.82
CA ARG A 361 11.08 3.21 -4.20
C ARG A 361 12.55 2.95 -4.29
N LEU A 362 12.91 2.05 -5.18
CA LEU A 362 14.29 1.65 -5.37
C LEU A 362 14.72 1.88 -6.81
N VAL A 363 15.94 2.37 -6.94
CA VAL A 363 16.68 2.39 -8.18
C VAL A 363 17.52 1.11 -8.23
N LEU A 364 17.37 0.34 -9.30
CA LEU A 364 18.27 -0.74 -9.61
C LEU A 364 19.17 -0.35 -10.79
N ARG A 365 20.41 -0.81 -10.76
CA ARG A 365 21.39 -0.63 -11.84
C ARG A 365 21.95 -1.97 -12.28
N LYS A 366 22.16 -2.11 -13.60
CA LYS A 366 22.78 -3.29 -14.20
C LYS A 366 24.29 -3.08 -14.26
N ILE A 367 25.01 -3.64 -13.30
CA ILE A 367 26.46 -3.49 -13.14
C ILE A 367 27.14 -4.78 -13.62
N ALA A 368 27.98 -4.70 -14.64
CA ALA A 368 28.62 -5.86 -15.29
C ALA A 368 27.59 -6.96 -15.68
N GLY A 369 26.41 -6.55 -16.18
CA GLY A 369 25.34 -7.45 -16.60
C GLY A 369 24.43 -7.95 -15.48
N ILE A 370 24.67 -7.58 -14.22
CA ILE A 370 23.92 -8.05 -13.04
C ILE A 370 23.14 -6.87 -12.45
N TRP A 371 21.83 -7.04 -12.23
CA TRP A 371 20.99 -6.07 -11.54
C TRP A 371 21.32 -6.01 -10.05
N ARG A 372 21.40 -4.79 -9.51
CA ARG A 372 21.65 -4.52 -8.08
C ARG A 372 20.86 -3.31 -7.63
N ILE A 373 20.44 -3.29 -6.37
CA ILE A 373 19.78 -2.16 -5.74
C ILE A 373 20.82 -1.07 -5.46
N SER A 374 20.58 0.14 -5.98
CA SER A 374 21.44 1.33 -5.80
C SER A 374 20.77 2.40 -4.91
N GLY A 375 19.85 2.01 -4.02
CA GLY A 375 19.12 2.92 -3.14
C GLY A 375 17.89 3.51 -3.82
N ASN A 376 17.51 4.75 -3.46
CA ASN A 376 16.39 5.47 -4.06
C ASN A 376 16.81 6.76 -4.80
N ALA A 377 18.11 7.02 -4.88
CA ALA A 377 18.72 8.21 -5.48
C ALA A 377 18.27 9.54 -4.83
N GLN A 378 17.74 9.51 -3.61
CA GLN A 378 17.33 10.70 -2.89
C GLN A 378 18.41 11.12 -1.91
N ILE A 379 18.78 12.42 -1.93
CA ILE A 379 19.77 13.00 -1.02
C ILE A 379 19.22 13.24 0.40
N ALA A 380 17.91 13.12 0.57
CA ALA A 380 17.23 13.15 1.85
C ALA A 380 15.93 12.35 1.74
N SER A 381 15.40 11.87 2.86
CA SER A 381 14.12 11.19 2.87
C SER A 381 12.99 12.14 2.52
N VAL A 382 12.17 11.75 1.55
CA VAL A 382 10.95 12.45 1.14
C VAL A 382 9.84 11.44 0.97
N GLU A 383 8.79 11.56 1.79
CA GLU A 383 7.65 10.65 1.77
C GLU A 383 6.33 11.42 1.79
N PHE A 384 5.31 10.86 1.15
CA PHE A 384 3.95 11.36 1.20
C PHE A 384 3.04 10.31 1.82
N LYS A 385 2.36 10.72 2.90
CA LYS A 385 1.47 9.82 3.64
C LYS A 385 0.05 10.36 3.60
N ASN A 386 -0.91 9.50 3.25
CA ASN A 386 -2.30 9.83 3.49
C ASN A 386 -2.56 9.75 5.00
N GLU A 387 -3.27 10.73 5.54
CA GLU A 387 -3.56 10.77 6.96
C GLU A 387 -4.99 11.28 7.20
N HIS A 388 -5.70 10.61 8.10
CA HIS A 388 -7.02 10.99 8.59
C HIS A 388 -6.88 11.25 10.08
N GLU A 389 -7.21 12.44 10.53
CA GLU A 389 -7.09 12.85 11.92
C GLU A 389 -8.43 13.16 12.56
N LEU A 390 -8.63 12.69 13.77
CA LEU A 390 -9.70 13.09 14.68
C LEU A 390 -9.09 13.84 15.85
N THR A 391 -9.46 15.10 16.05
CA THR A 391 -9.00 15.90 17.18
C THR A 391 -10.13 16.06 18.21
N LEU A 392 -9.82 15.73 19.46
CA LEU A 392 -10.69 15.88 20.63
C LEU A 392 -10.07 16.93 21.56
N LEU A 393 -10.81 17.97 21.86
CA LEU A 393 -10.43 18.97 22.87
C LEU A 393 -11.15 18.67 24.17
N LEU A 394 -10.40 18.23 25.18
CA LEU A 394 -10.95 17.77 26.45
C LEU A 394 -10.62 18.75 27.61
N SER A 395 -11.50 18.81 28.60
CA SER A 395 -11.21 19.40 29.92
C SER A 395 -10.37 18.43 30.77
N ASN A 396 -9.93 18.89 31.93
CA ASN A 396 -9.28 18.07 32.95
C ASN A 396 -10.14 16.88 33.42
N GLN A 397 -11.45 16.91 33.23
CA GLN A 397 -12.38 15.80 33.53
C GLN A 397 -12.61 14.88 32.31
N LEU A 398 -11.84 15.03 31.24
CA LEU A 398 -11.94 14.30 29.98
C LEU A 398 -13.32 14.47 29.28
N VAL A 399 -13.95 15.62 29.48
CA VAL A 399 -15.19 15.98 28.80
C VAL A 399 -14.87 16.85 27.57
N ASN A 400 -15.52 16.58 26.45
CA ASN A 400 -15.37 17.37 25.21
C ASN A 400 -15.73 18.83 25.44
N ARG A 401 -14.81 19.74 25.17
CA ARG A 401 -15.00 21.20 25.21
C ARG A 401 -15.58 21.75 23.91
N SER A 402 -15.44 21.00 22.82
CA SER A 402 -15.98 21.33 21.49
C SER A 402 -16.39 20.07 20.76
N GLN A 403 -17.06 20.23 19.61
CA GLN A 403 -17.33 19.10 18.72
C GLN A 403 -16.01 18.51 18.21
N PRO A 404 -15.93 17.18 18.12
CA PRO A 404 -14.81 16.51 17.49
C PRO A 404 -14.53 17.06 16.08
N ARG A 405 -13.26 17.28 15.75
CA ARG A 405 -12.84 17.77 14.44
C ARG A 405 -12.18 16.65 13.66
N ILE A 406 -12.66 16.40 12.45
CA ILE A 406 -12.04 15.48 11.51
C ILE A 406 -11.29 16.30 10.45
N GLN A 407 -10.05 15.92 10.16
CA GLN A 407 -9.25 16.43 9.06
C GLN A 407 -8.72 15.25 8.24
N ASN A 408 -8.58 15.41 6.94
CA ASN A 408 -7.94 14.42 6.09
C ASN A 408 -7.13 15.11 5.00
N GLY A 409 -6.08 14.44 4.55
CA GLY A 409 -5.19 15.02 3.56
C GLY A 409 -3.92 14.22 3.37
N ILE A 410 -2.89 14.96 3.00
CA ILE A 410 -1.55 14.43 2.74
C ILE A 410 -0.56 15.08 3.70
N ARG A 411 0.23 14.25 4.36
CA ARG A 411 1.39 14.66 5.14
C ARG A 411 2.64 14.57 4.27
N PHE A 412 3.40 15.65 4.21
CA PHE A 412 4.63 15.76 3.44
C PHE A 412 5.84 15.62 4.37
N ASP A 413 6.33 14.40 4.54
CA ASP A 413 7.50 14.12 5.37
C ASP A 413 8.77 14.39 4.53
N VAL A 414 9.38 15.55 4.73
CA VAL A 414 10.64 15.95 4.10
C VAL A 414 11.69 16.15 5.16
N SER A 415 12.75 15.31 5.15
CA SER A 415 13.85 15.46 6.09
C SER A 415 14.73 16.64 5.73
N PRO A 416 15.07 17.53 6.69
CA PRO A 416 16.05 18.59 6.48
C PRO A 416 17.49 18.09 6.44
N PHE A 417 17.71 16.84 6.83
CA PHE A 417 19.04 16.24 6.95
C PHE A 417 19.32 15.35 5.75
N ALA A 418 20.35 15.70 4.99
CA ALA A 418 21.07 14.68 4.23
C ALA A 418 21.81 13.84 5.28
N TYR A 419 21.64 12.54 5.22
CA TYR A 419 22.37 11.61 6.09
C TYR A 419 23.85 12.01 6.07
N ASN A 420 24.47 12.18 7.22
CA ASN A 420 25.88 12.45 7.46
C ASN A 420 26.33 13.83 7.89
N ASN A 421 25.55 14.88 7.87
CA ASN A 421 26.28 16.13 7.88
C ASN A 421 26.00 17.15 8.95
N SER A 422 25.06 17.05 9.77
CA SER A 422 24.94 18.16 10.70
C SER A 422 23.70 17.96 11.52
N GLY A 423 23.77 17.68 12.73
CA GLY A 423 22.64 17.50 13.61
C GLY A 423 21.54 18.56 13.42
N LYS A 424 20.45 18.46 14.13
CA LYS A 424 19.24 19.32 14.05
C LYS A 424 19.52 20.82 13.99
N ASN A 425 20.70 21.25 14.47
CA ASN A 425 21.10 22.66 14.52
C ASN A 425 21.74 23.21 13.25
N ASN A 426 22.03 22.36 12.27
CA ASN A 426 22.60 22.77 10.99
C ASN A 426 22.11 21.88 9.86
N PRO A 427 20.85 22.00 9.44
CA PRO A 427 20.30 21.20 8.35
C PRO A 427 20.95 21.59 7.02
N ARG A 428 21.36 20.61 6.24
CA ARG A 428 21.89 20.84 4.89
C ARG A 428 20.84 21.38 3.94
N ILE A 429 19.58 20.99 4.14
CA ILE A 429 18.43 21.41 3.34
C ILE A 429 17.67 22.45 4.14
N ALA A 430 17.66 23.69 3.65
CA ALA A 430 17.02 24.80 4.34
C ALA A 430 15.52 24.87 4.07
N SER A 431 15.10 24.54 2.84
CA SER A 431 13.70 24.57 2.45
C SER A 431 13.38 23.56 1.36
N ALA A 432 12.10 23.25 1.23
CA ALA A 432 11.55 22.46 0.13
C ALA A 432 10.35 23.18 -0.48
N GLN A 433 10.19 23.02 -1.78
CA GLN A 433 9.03 23.51 -2.52
C GLN A 433 8.32 22.34 -3.17
N ILE A 434 7.01 22.22 -2.96
CA ILE A 434 6.19 21.13 -3.49
C ILE A 434 5.14 21.70 -4.43
N THR A 435 5.03 21.12 -5.63
CA THR A 435 4.02 21.45 -6.62
C THR A 435 3.33 20.17 -7.11
N GLY A 436 2.05 20.23 -7.40
CA GLY A 436 1.30 19.07 -7.90
C GLY A 436 -0.20 19.31 -7.94
N LEU A 437 -0.93 18.30 -8.40
CA LEU A 437 -2.39 18.40 -8.49
C LEU A 437 -3.04 18.52 -7.10
N GLY A 438 -4.11 19.30 -7.05
CA GLY A 438 -4.81 19.58 -5.80
C GLY A 438 -4.17 20.72 -4.98
N LEU A 439 -2.97 21.20 -5.38
CA LEU A 439 -2.33 22.38 -4.79
C LEU A 439 -2.65 23.62 -5.62
N SER A 440 -3.31 24.61 -5.04
CA SER A 440 -3.59 25.89 -5.71
C SER A 440 -2.34 26.74 -5.91
N ASN A 441 -1.36 26.59 -5.01
CA ASN A 441 -0.05 27.26 -5.04
C ASN A 441 1.03 26.27 -4.60
N PRO A 442 2.31 26.52 -4.95
CA PRO A 442 3.41 25.74 -4.41
C PRO A 442 3.46 25.81 -2.89
N LEU A 443 3.51 24.65 -2.22
CA LEU A 443 3.76 24.60 -0.79
C LEU A 443 5.23 24.89 -0.50
N GLN A 444 5.49 25.71 0.51
CA GLN A 444 6.83 25.98 1.02
C GLN A 444 6.99 25.30 2.37
N LEU A 445 8.04 24.52 2.50
CA LEU A 445 8.42 23.89 3.76
C LEU A 445 9.80 24.43 4.18
N THR A 446 9.98 24.62 5.49
CA THR A 446 11.28 24.98 6.07
C THR A 446 11.65 24.04 7.18
N SER A 447 12.96 23.90 7.42
CA SER A 447 13.44 23.11 8.54
C SER A 447 12.98 23.72 9.86
N ASN A 448 12.58 22.84 10.78
CA ASN A 448 12.23 23.21 12.14
C ASN A 448 13.26 22.59 13.07
N THR A 449 13.79 23.36 14.02
CA THR A 449 14.81 22.89 14.97
C THR A 449 14.28 21.83 15.94
N TYR A 450 12.95 21.70 16.05
CA TYR A 450 12.30 20.78 16.98
C TYR A 450 11.92 19.44 16.36
N PHE A 451 11.80 19.35 15.02
CA PHE A 451 11.32 18.17 14.32
C PHE A 451 12.36 17.62 13.37
N ASP A 452 12.31 16.30 13.12
CA ASP A 452 13.15 15.61 12.14
C ASP A 452 12.62 15.76 10.70
N PHE A 453 11.56 16.55 10.50
CA PHE A 453 10.96 16.87 9.21
C PHE A 453 10.64 18.37 9.11
N MET A 454 10.49 18.85 7.88
CA MET A 454 10.17 20.24 7.60
C MET A 454 8.70 20.51 7.86
N SER A 455 8.40 21.75 8.29
CA SER A 455 7.03 22.25 8.45
C SER A 455 6.62 23.14 7.29
N ILE A 456 5.34 23.08 6.93
CA ILE A 456 4.73 23.98 5.93
C ILE A 456 4.70 25.40 6.49
N THR A 457 5.26 26.36 5.73
CA THR A 457 5.37 27.77 6.13
C THR A 457 4.52 28.71 5.29
N SER A 458 4.02 28.24 4.13
CA SER A 458 3.07 29.04 3.34
C SER A 458 1.70 29.07 4.04
N PRO A 459 0.96 30.19 3.94
CA PRO A 459 -0.40 30.25 4.46
C PRO A 459 -1.26 29.16 3.81
N ALA A 460 -1.77 28.21 4.62
CA ALA A 460 -2.52 27.07 4.14
C ALA A 460 -3.31 26.43 5.30
N LEU A 461 -4.29 25.62 4.98
CA LEU A 461 -4.93 24.71 5.94
C LEU A 461 -3.95 23.58 6.25
N THR A 462 -3.22 23.72 7.36
CA THR A 462 -2.08 22.85 7.69
C THR A 462 -1.95 22.63 9.19
N ASP A 463 -1.31 21.53 9.53
CA ASP A 463 -0.78 21.23 10.86
C ASP A 463 0.64 20.68 10.69
N GLY A 464 1.64 21.51 11.00
CA GLY A 464 3.04 21.14 10.81
C GLY A 464 3.38 20.84 9.35
N ASN A 465 3.42 19.58 8.97
CA ASN A 465 3.67 19.09 7.60
C ASN A 465 2.44 18.41 6.95
N GLY A 466 1.29 18.42 7.63
CA GLY A 466 0.00 17.99 7.06
C GLY A 466 -0.66 19.10 6.25
N PHE A 467 -1.17 18.78 5.06
CA PHE A 467 -1.95 19.67 4.21
C PHE A 467 -3.33 19.07 3.97
N TRP A 468 -4.35 19.78 4.43
CA TRP A 468 -5.67 19.21 4.63
C TRP A 468 -6.64 19.53 3.49
N ASP A 469 -7.55 18.59 3.24
CA ASP A 469 -8.63 18.71 2.27
C ASP A 469 -9.53 19.93 2.56
N CYS A 470 -9.91 20.64 1.51
CA CYS A 470 -10.81 21.79 1.58
C CYS A 470 -12.15 21.43 2.24
N ALA A 471 -12.63 20.19 2.07
CA ALA A 471 -13.87 19.74 2.69
C ALA A 471 -13.79 19.61 4.22
N SER A 472 -12.56 19.57 4.79
CA SER A 472 -12.34 19.50 6.24
C SER A 472 -12.18 20.87 6.91
N ALA A 473 -12.17 21.96 6.14
CA ALA A 473 -12.04 23.32 6.66
C ALA A 473 -13.33 23.78 7.37
N VAL A 474 -13.18 24.43 8.53
CA VAL A 474 -14.31 24.92 9.34
C VAL A 474 -14.12 26.41 9.65
N GLY A 475 -15.17 27.20 9.50
CA GLY A 475 -15.15 28.62 9.88
C GLY A 475 -14.14 29.46 9.11
N GLN A 476 -13.27 30.20 9.79
CA GLN A 476 -12.26 31.06 9.17
C GLN A 476 -11.19 30.28 8.38
N GLU A 477 -11.00 29.00 8.67
CA GLU A 477 -10.07 28.15 7.96
C GLU A 477 -10.50 27.90 6.51
N ALA A 478 -11.79 28.02 6.20
CA ALA A 478 -12.31 27.91 4.84
C ALA A 478 -11.76 28.95 3.85
N SER A 479 -11.14 30.02 4.35
CA SER A 479 -10.46 31.03 3.53
C SER A 479 -8.99 30.70 3.23
N LEU A 480 -8.41 29.69 3.91
CA LEU A 480 -7.02 29.29 3.70
C LEU A 480 -6.89 28.40 2.46
N PRO A 481 -5.77 28.49 1.72
CA PRO A 481 -5.43 27.48 0.73
C PRO A 481 -5.44 26.07 1.33
N CYS A 482 -6.08 25.14 0.66
CA CYS A 482 -6.33 23.77 1.10
C CYS A 482 -6.09 22.80 -0.04
N LEU A 483 -6.04 21.50 0.27
CA LEU A 483 -5.91 20.43 -0.71
C LEU A 483 -7.26 20.22 -1.43
N ASP A 484 -7.28 20.42 -2.75
CA ASP A 484 -8.42 20.01 -3.59
C ASP A 484 -8.30 18.49 -3.85
N LEU A 485 -8.76 17.72 -2.87
CA LEU A 485 -8.58 16.27 -2.85
C LEU A 485 -9.14 15.55 -4.11
N PRO A 486 -10.28 15.92 -4.70
CA PRO A 486 -10.76 15.34 -5.96
C PRO A 486 -9.77 15.44 -7.12
N LYS A 487 -8.86 16.40 -7.12
CA LYS A 487 -7.82 16.54 -8.16
C LYS A 487 -6.59 15.67 -7.92
N VAL A 488 -6.41 15.12 -6.72
CA VAL A 488 -5.26 14.26 -6.42
C VAL A 488 -5.40 12.93 -7.17
N LYS A 489 -4.37 12.56 -7.92
CA LYS A 489 -4.36 11.33 -8.73
C LYS A 489 -3.13 10.49 -8.38
N LEU A 490 -3.29 9.17 -8.30
CA LEU A 490 -2.18 8.23 -8.03
C LEU A 490 -1.11 8.26 -9.13
N THR A 491 -1.51 8.55 -10.37
CA THR A 491 -0.64 8.51 -11.54
C THR A 491 0.13 9.79 -11.80
N GLN A 492 -0.24 10.89 -11.13
CA GLN A 492 0.40 12.19 -11.36
C GLN A 492 1.28 12.58 -10.18
N PRO A 493 2.61 12.68 -10.39
CA PRO A 493 3.55 12.95 -9.32
C PRO A 493 3.52 14.41 -8.88
N TYR A 494 3.78 14.61 -7.60
CA TYR A 494 4.22 15.89 -7.06
C TYR A 494 5.69 16.12 -7.41
N THR A 495 6.07 17.36 -7.69
CA THR A 495 7.47 17.75 -7.86
C THR A 495 7.97 18.42 -6.59
N ILE A 496 9.09 17.92 -6.04
CA ILE A 496 9.71 18.39 -4.81
C ILE A 496 11.10 18.91 -5.12
N VAL A 497 11.30 20.20 -4.95
CA VAL A 497 12.61 20.85 -5.09
C VAL A 497 13.16 21.16 -3.71
N LEU A 498 14.26 20.50 -3.36
CA LEU A 498 15.02 20.75 -2.14
C LEU A 498 16.02 21.89 -2.37
N LYS A 499 16.14 22.82 -1.44
CA LYS A 499 16.97 24.01 -1.58
C LYS A 499 17.91 24.19 -0.38
N ASP A 500 19.09 24.71 -0.66
CA ASP A 500 20.06 25.14 0.35
C ASP A 500 19.67 26.48 1.01
N ALA A 501 20.51 26.98 1.91
CA ALA A 501 20.31 28.26 2.60
C ALA A 501 20.36 29.47 1.67
N GLN A 502 20.94 29.33 0.48
CA GLN A 502 21.00 30.34 -0.57
C GLN A 502 19.84 30.24 -1.56
N GLY A 503 18.92 29.26 -1.34
CA GLY A 503 17.77 29.03 -2.20
C GLY A 503 18.09 28.27 -3.50
N GLN A 504 19.32 27.73 -3.63
CA GLN A 504 19.71 26.96 -4.81
C GLN A 504 19.17 25.53 -4.76
N PRO A 505 18.70 24.99 -5.89
CA PRO A 505 18.23 23.60 -5.94
C PRO A 505 19.36 22.61 -5.66
N LEU A 506 19.13 21.69 -4.72
CA LEU A 506 20.07 20.61 -4.38
C LEU A 506 19.82 19.33 -5.17
N ASN A 507 18.61 19.14 -5.72
CA ASN A 507 18.18 17.95 -6.45
C ASN A 507 17.74 18.28 -7.89
N GLY A 508 18.35 19.27 -8.52
CA GLY A 508 18.12 19.66 -9.91
C GLY A 508 16.67 20.07 -10.18
N ALA A 509 16.00 19.42 -11.13
CA ALA A 509 14.61 19.69 -11.48
C ALA A 509 13.59 19.19 -10.43
N GLY A 510 14.06 18.59 -9.34
CA GLY A 510 13.23 18.06 -8.27
C GLY A 510 12.91 16.58 -8.43
N TYR A 511 12.51 15.97 -7.31
CA TYR A 511 11.99 14.60 -7.30
C TYR A 511 10.54 14.60 -7.79
N LYS A 512 10.19 13.62 -8.59
CA LYS A 512 8.80 13.37 -9.00
C LYS A 512 8.26 12.17 -8.23
N LEU A 513 7.43 12.43 -7.24
CA LEU A 513 6.88 11.43 -6.34
C LEU A 513 5.35 11.41 -6.44
N PRO A 514 4.72 10.33 -6.95
CA PRO A 514 3.27 10.17 -6.87
C PRO A 514 2.86 9.89 -5.42
N VAL A 515 1.62 10.21 -5.08
CA VAL A 515 1.03 9.69 -3.84
C VAL A 515 0.82 8.18 -3.98
N ASP A 516 1.02 7.46 -2.91
CA ASP A 516 0.84 6.01 -2.92
C ASP A 516 -0.63 5.62 -2.77
N ARG A 517 -1.38 6.45 -2.08
CA ARG A 517 -2.82 6.29 -1.83
C ARG A 517 -3.47 7.66 -1.80
N VAL A 518 -4.61 7.80 -2.45
CA VAL A 518 -5.44 9.00 -2.28
C VAL A 518 -6.15 8.88 -0.93
N PRO A 519 -6.14 9.93 -0.09
CA PRO A 519 -6.94 9.93 1.13
C PRO A 519 -8.41 9.64 0.83
N LYS A 520 -9.13 9.05 1.81
CA LYS A 520 -10.58 8.87 1.69
C LYS A 520 -11.28 10.21 1.51
N ALA A 521 -12.40 10.24 0.78
CA ALA A 521 -13.21 11.45 0.71
C ALA A 521 -13.71 11.83 2.13
N PHE A 522 -13.72 13.13 2.44
CA PHE A 522 -14.12 13.62 3.76
C PHE A 522 -15.51 13.10 4.20
N ALA A 523 -16.45 13.04 3.26
CA ALA A 523 -17.81 12.54 3.52
C ALA A 523 -17.88 11.06 3.92
N GLU A 524 -16.83 10.29 3.66
CA GLU A 524 -16.75 8.87 4.05
C GLU A 524 -16.23 8.68 5.48
N LEU A 525 -15.65 9.73 6.08
CA LEU A 525 -15.04 9.64 7.40
C LEU A 525 -16.08 9.81 8.51
N LYS A 526 -16.04 8.92 9.49
CA LYS A 526 -16.87 8.94 10.68
C LYS A 526 -16.01 8.79 11.92
N THR A 527 -16.44 9.32 13.03
CA THR A 527 -15.70 9.28 14.31
C THR A 527 -15.45 7.86 14.82
N ASP A 528 -16.31 6.90 14.51
CA ASP A 528 -16.17 5.49 14.87
C ASP A 528 -15.09 4.74 14.08
N MET A 529 -14.55 5.35 13.01
CA MET A 529 -13.40 4.84 12.26
C MET A 529 -12.06 5.14 12.95
N PHE A 530 -12.05 5.98 13.97
CA PHE A 530 -10.85 6.43 14.66
C PHE A 530 -10.65 5.70 15.99
N ILE A 531 -9.40 5.71 16.48
CA ILE A 531 -9.04 5.11 17.75
C ILE A 531 -9.72 5.88 18.87
N THR A 532 -10.41 5.18 19.79
CA THR A 532 -11.06 5.81 20.93
C THR A 532 -10.16 5.74 22.14
N VAL A 533 -9.69 6.89 22.65
CA VAL A 533 -9.01 6.96 23.94
C VAL A 533 -10.07 6.80 25.03
N THR A 534 -9.89 5.78 25.89
CA THR A 534 -10.89 5.38 26.88
C THR A 534 -10.53 5.83 28.30
N ALA A 535 -9.24 5.97 28.59
CA ALA A 535 -8.76 6.48 29.88
C ALA A 535 -7.35 7.03 29.78
N ILE A 536 -7.05 8.03 30.59
CA ILE A 536 -5.73 8.59 30.77
C ILE A 536 -5.45 8.67 32.27
N LYS A 537 -4.36 8.05 32.73
CA LYS A 537 -4.02 7.90 34.16
C LYS A 537 -2.57 8.23 34.39
N ILE A 538 -2.28 8.85 35.53
CA ILE A 538 -0.93 9.01 36.05
C ILE A 538 -0.80 8.16 37.30
N ASP A 539 0.15 7.23 37.32
CA ASP A 539 0.37 6.25 38.40
C ASP A 539 -0.93 5.58 38.89
N GLY A 540 -1.82 5.26 37.90
CA GLY A 540 -3.10 4.60 38.15
C GLY A 540 -4.26 5.52 38.52
N SER A 541 -4.03 6.81 38.80
CA SER A 541 -5.07 7.80 39.09
C SER A 541 -5.46 8.61 37.85
N PRO A 542 -6.72 9.04 37.68
CA PRO A 542 -7.11 9.95 36.63
C PRO A 542 -6.24 11.21 36.60
N VAL A 543 -5.97 11.74 35.40
CA VAL A 543 -5.19 12.97 35.22
C VAL A 543 -5.95 14.13 35.85
N THR A 544 -5.35 14.76 36.85
CA THR A 544 -5.86 15.98 37.48
C THR A 544 -4.83 17.11 37.32
N SER A 545 -5.29 18.34 37.46
CA SER A 545 -4.60 19.58 37.11
C SER A 545 -3.35 19.92 37.94
N THR A 546 -2.59 19.00 38.45
CA THR A 546 -1.45 19.43 39.27
C THR A 546 -0.26 18.51 39.18
N SER A 547 0.89 19.09 39.28
CA SER A 547 2.25 18.57 39.42
C SER A 547 2.54 17.14 38.96
N PHE A 548 3.18 17.08 37.82
CA PHE A 548 3.90 15.88 37.37
C PHE A 548 5.22 15.83 38.18
N GLY A 549 5.37 14.81 39.02
CA GLY A 549 6.60 14.55 39.74
C GLY A 549 7.61 13.77 38.92
N PRO A 550 8.89 13.76 39.36
CA PRO A 550 9.89 12.87 38.76
C PRO A 550 9.48 11.39 38.90
N ASN A 551 9.86 10.58 37.94
CA ASN A 551 9.62 9.13 37.90
C ASN A 551 8.15 8.67 37.86
N GLN A 552 7.22 9.56 37.53
CA GLN A 552 5.84 9.17 37.25
C GLN A 552 5.69 8.61 35.83
N SER A 553 4.63 7.84 35.66
CA SER A 553 4.25 7.32 34.34
C SER A 553 2.82 7.69 34.01
N MET A 554 2.58 8.00 32.72
CA MET A 554 1.24 8.18 32.17
C MET A 554 0.83 6.94 31.38
N ARG A 555 -0.32 6.39 31.70
CA ARG A 555 -0.96 5.33 30.94
C ARG A 555 -2.13 5.88 30.17
N VAL A 556 -2.13 5.63 28.87
CA VAL A 556 -3.23 5.94 27.96
C VAL A 556 -3.86 4.62 27.53
N ASP A 557 -5.11 4.38 27.90
CA ASP A 557 -5.88 3.23 27.48
C ASP A 557 -6.74 3.62 26.26
N PHE A 558 -6.80 2.75 25.24
CA PHE A 558 -7.55 3.01 24.01
C PHE A 558 -8.20 1.76 23.45
N LYS A 559 -9.24 1.96 22.64
CA LYS A 559 -9.95 0.94 21.87
C LYS A 559 -9.72 1.15 20.39
N MET A 560 -9.32 0.07 19.70
CA MET A 560 -9.16 0.06 18.26
C MET A 560 -10.50 -0.21 17.57
N PRO A 561 -10.85 0.53 16.50
CA PRO A 561 -11.93 0.15 15.61
C PRO A 561 -11.65 -1.18 14.90
N ASP A 562 -12.71 -1.86 14.47
CA ASP A 562 -12.58 -3.10 13.68
C ASP A 562 -11.82 -2.83 12.38
N GLY A 563 -10.84 -3.69 12.09
CA GLY A 563 -10.01 -3.57 10.88
C GLY A 563 -8.88 -2.54 10.96
N LEU A 564 -8.70 -1.85 12.11
CA LEU A 564 -7.56 -1.00 12.39
C LEU A 564 -6.55 -1.74 13.26
N GLN A 565 -5.26 -1.51 13.01
CA GLN A 565 -4.18 -1.96 13.87
C GLN A 565 -3.36 -0.79 14.36
N ILE A 566 -2.97 -0.84 15.64
CA ILE A 566 -2.11 0.17 16.27
C ILE A 566 -0.75 0.25 15.55
N ASP A 567 -0.28 1.47 15.35
CA ASP A 567 1.06 1.81 14.88
C ASP A 567 1.91 2.30 16.06
N GLY A 568 1.42 3.33 16.73
CA GLY A 568 2.14 3.91 17.86
C GLY A 568 1.32 4.95 18.62
N ALA A 569 1.92 5.43 19.69
CA ALA A 569 1.39 6.54 20.46
C ALA A 569 2.51 7.50 20.85
N ASN A 570 2.21 8.78 20.84
CA ASN A 570 3.10 9.81 21.39
C ASN A 570 2.37 10.72 22.35
N ILE A 571 3.15 11.32 23.25
CA ILE A 571 2.71 12.34 24.19
C ILE A 571 3.58 13.57 24.07
N GLU A 572 2.95 14.72 24.18
CA GLU A 572 3.59 15.99 24.45
C GLU A 572 2.92 16.63 25.66
N ALA A 573 3.67 16.95 26.69
CA ALA A 573 3.19 17.67 27.85
C ALA A 573 3.94 19.00 28.00
N VAL A 574 3.20 20.09 28.13
CA VAL A 574 3.74 21.45 28.22
C VAL A 574 3.56 21.99 29.63
N GLY A 575 4.65 22.31 30.28
CA GLY A 575 4.68 22.94 31.59
C GLY A 575 4.53 24.45 31.54
N PHE A 576 4.10 25.08 32.67
CA PHE A 576 3.98 26.54 32.79
C PHE A 576 5.29 27.30 32.61
N ASN A 577 6.41 26.66 32.89
CA ASN A 577 7.76 27.21 32.70
C ASN A 577 8.27 27.06 31.26
N GLY A 578 7.46 26.51 30.33
CA GLY A 578 7.85 26.23 28.95
C GLY A 578 8.59 24.91 28.75
N ASP A 579 8.84 24.13 29.82
CA ASP A 579 9.39 22.79 29.67
C ASP A 579 8.42 21.90 28.91
N THR A 580 8.93 21.15 27.95
CA THR A 580 8.11 20.24 27.12
C THR A 580 8.69 18.85 27.16
N ILE A 581 7.83 17.86 27.47
CA ILE A 581 8.16 16.46 27.27
C ILE A 581 7.56 15.99 25.97
N ARG A 582 8.34 15.23 25.20
CA ARG A 582 7.89 14.52 24.00
C ARG A 582 8.43 13.12 24.01
N GLU A 583 7.51 12.16 24.04
CA GLU A 583 7.83 10.75 23.97
C GLU A 583 7.01 10.10 22.86
N TYR A 584 7.64 9.22 22.10
CA TYR A 584 7.02 8.43 21.05
C TYR A 584 7.34 6.95 21.28
N TYR A 585 6.33 6.12 21.19
CA TYR A 585 6.45 4.67 21.26
C TYR A 585 5.77 4.00 20.06
N SER A 586 6.50 3.17 19.34
CA SER A 586 5.90 2.15 18.49
C SER A 586 5.29 1.08 19.39
N LEU A 587 4.06 0.71 19.13
CA LEU A 587 3.32 -0.21 19.98
C LEU A 587 3.20 -1.59 19.34
N PRO A 588 3.42 -2.67 20.11
CA PRO A 588 3.19 -4.02 19.62
C PRO A 588 1.77 -4.23 19.13
N LYS A 589 1.62 -5.10 18.12
CA LYS A 589 0.32 -5.49 17.58
C LYS A 589 -0.63 -5.96 18.68
N GLY A 590 -1.86 -5.43 18.65
CA GLY A 590 -2.89 -5.77 19.62
C GLY A 590 -2.78 -5.01 20.94
N SER A 591 -1.85 -4.04 21.08
CA SER A 591 -1.81 -3.17 22.24
C SER A 591 -3.11 -2.39 22.37
N THR A 592 -3.59 -2.25 23.59
CA THR A 592 -4.77 -1.47 23.98
C THR A 592 -4.41 -0.35 24.94
N SER A 593 -3.13 -0.17 25.21
CA SER A 593 -2.61 0.93 26.04
C SER A 593 -1.16 1.27 25.67
N ALA A 594 -0.78 2.51 25.96
CA ALA A 594 0.59 3.00 25.95
C ALA A 594 0.96 3.51 27.33
N VAL A 595 2.22 3.32 27.74
CA VAL A 595 2.75 3.84 29.01
C VAL A 595 3.96 4.70 28.71
N PHE A 596 3.89 5.95 29.08
CA PHE A 596 4.94 6.95 28.92
C PHE A 596 5.58 7.23 30.29
N GLY A 597 6.91 7.11 30.36
CA GLY A 597 7.66 7.42 31.57
C GLY A 597 8.65 8.54 31.26
N TRP A 598 8.69 9.59 32.07
CA TRP A 598 9.55 10.74 31.82
C TRP A 598 10.74 10.88 32.78
N GLY A 599 10.98 9.91 33.66
CA GLY A 599 12.14 9.89 34.52
C GLY A 599 12.34 11.21 35.29
N ASP A 600 13.59 11.72 35.31
CA ASP A 600 13.97 12.95 36.02
C ASP A 600 13.72 14.25 35.20
N VAL A 601 13.20 14.17 33.98
CA VAL A 601 13.08 15.33 33.09
C VAL A 601 12.07 16.36 33.59
N MET A 602 11.03 15.89 34.31
CA MET A 602 10.05 16.76 34.97
C MET A 602 10.30 16.84 36.48
N ARG A 603 10.94 17.91 36.89
CA ARG A 603 11.10 18.22 38.29
C ARG A 603 9.99 19.16 38.75
N ASN A 604 8.91 18.61 39.34
CA ASN A 604 7.83 19.38 39.98
C ASN A 604 7.25 20.51 39.09
N THR A 605 7.04 20.21 37.82
CA THR A 605 6.50 21.19 36.85
C THR A 605 4.98 21.05 36.80
N THR A 606 4.26 22.16 36.95
CA THR A 606 2.82 22.18 36.72
C THR A 606 2.57 22.14 35.21
N VAL A 607 1.84 21.15 34.73
CA VAL A 607 1.50 20.96 33.32
C VAL A 607 0.18 21.65 33.04
N SER A 608 0.14 22.46 31.99
CA SER A 608 -1.04 23.19 31.55
C SER A 608 -1.83 22.45 30.48
N ASN A 609 -1.14 21.74 29.63
CA ASN A 609 -1.74 21.04 28.48
C ASN A 609 -1.01 19.70 28.23
N ILE A 610 -1.79 18.70 27.85
CA ILE A 610 -1.28 17.40 27.41
C ILE A 610 -1.84 17.13 26.01
N HIS A 611 -0.97 16.89 25.07
CA HIS A 611 -1.30 16.41 23.74
C HIS A 611 -0.93 14.93 23.63
N ILE A 612 -1.91 14.09 23.30
CA ILE A 612 -1.75 12.66 23.07
C ILE A 612 -2.15 12.36 21.63
N ARG A 613 -1.30 11.64 20.92
CA ARG A 613 -1.56 11.18 19.56
C ARG A 613 -1.46 9.67 19.53
N VAL A 614 -2.52 9.00 19.11
CA VAL A 614 -2.56 7.54 18.88
C VAL A 614 -2.85 7.27 17.42
N ALA A 615 -2.00 6.48 16.78
CA ALA A 615 -2.06 6.22 15.35
C ALA A 615 -2.20 4.72 15.05
N GLY A 616 -2.91 4.41 13.96
CA GLY A 616 -3.04 3.06 13.46
C GLY A 616 -3.32 3.04 11.96
N TYR A 617 -3.14 1.86 11.35
CA TYR A 617 -3.38 1.63 9.92
C TYR A 617 -4.49 0.62 9.71
N ASN A 618 -5.30 0.82 8.67
CA ASN A 618 -6.17 -0.23 8.18
C ASN A 618 -5.42 -1.13 7.16
N ARG A 619 -6.06 -2.24 6.73
CA ARG A 619 -5.46 -3.17 5.76
C ARG A 619 -5.15 -2.54 4.40
N ALA A 620 -5.86 -1.50 4.01
CA ALA A 620 -5.59 -0.74 2.80
C ALA A 620 -4.44 0.28 2.98
N GLY A 621 -3.82 0.34 4.17
CA GLY A 621 -2.70 1.23 4.49
C GLY A 621 -3.10 2.70 4.70
N HIS A 622 -4.38 3.00 4.92
CA HIS A 622 -4.78 4.33 5.36
C HIS A 622 -4.45 4.52 6.83
N LYS A 623 -3.81 5.64 7.14
CA LYS A 623 -3.45 6.02 8.51
C LYS A 623 -4.59 6.80 9.16
N PHE A 624 -5.00 6.33 10.34
CA PHE A 624 -5.98 6.99 11.20
C PHE A 624 -5.31 7.41 12.48
N VAL A 625 -5.51 8.66 12.85
CA VAL A 625 -4.88 9.28 14.01
C VAL A 625 -5.96 9.89 14.89
N THR A 626 -5.88 9.64 16.18
CA THR A 626 -6.67 10.35 17.18
C THR A 626 -5.74 11.24 17.99
N ASN A 627 -5.97 12.55 17.91
CA ASN A 627 -5.32 13.55 18.73
C ASN A 627 -6.24 13.90 19.89
N VAL A 628 -5.72 13.91 21.11
CA VAL A 628 -6.43 14.32 22.33
C VAL A 628 -5.65 15.44 22.97
N ASP A 629 -6.23 16.62 22.96
CA ASP A 629 -5.70 17.79 23.65
C ASP A 629 -6.47 17.99 24.96
N ILE A 630 -5.76 17.93 26.08
CA ILE A 630 -6.32 18.09 27.43
C ILE A 630 -5.83 19.39 27.99
N ASP A 631 -6.74 20.33 28.19
CA ASP A 631 -6.47 21.53 28.94
C ASP A 631 -6.72 21.26 30.43
N LEU A 632 -5.65 21.18 31.19
CA LEU A 632 -5.69 20.88 32.63
C LEU A 632 -6.11 22.09 33.49
N LEU A 633 -6.21 23.28 32.89
CA LEU A 633 -6.58 24.51 33.58
C LEU A 633 -8.09 24.79 33.60
N THR A 634 -8.84 24.08 32.76
CA THR A 634 -10.30 24.26 32.65
C THR A 634 -11.05 23.15 33.34
N ASN A 635 -11.97 23.52 34.22
CA ASN A 635 -12.92 22.60 34.89
C ASN A 635 -14.03 22.18 33.92
#